data_91c860ab816a4ee0ba8e8b0e84bcd84b
#
_entry.id   91c860ab816a4ee0ba8e8b0e84bcd84b
#
_cell.length_a   1.000
_cell.length_b   1.000
_cell.length_c   1.000
_cell.angle_alpha   90.00
_cell.angle_beta   90.00
_cell.angle_gamma   90.00
#
_symmetry.space_group_name_H-M   'P 1'
#
loop_
_entity.id
_entity.type
_entity.pdbx_description
1 polymer ?
#
loop_
_entity_poly.entity_id
_entity_poly.type
_entity_poly.pdbx_seq_one_letter_code
_entity_poly.pdbx_strand_id
1 'polypeptide(L)'
;MMQNNNELTRISIAILFITIFIATVNCSLLNFASSANAETAQQIQAKIDQKNLDIQNLEKVIKGYQIQIDDLGSQADSLSSTIKSLQLTQKKLEANISVTKDKITTKTFEIEQLGSQIDTKENNIGDDQRVIAQSFKQLNQMGNTDITQIIFGSHSVSGALNTLEELSVMQKNIFDKISSLNKDKDQLEVNKSASEKAKSDLLSLNKQLADQRKVVLSTVSQQDSLLKQTNESETSYKKLLAQKKAEQAAFQAEINNFESQLHMLMDPLKLPSAGSSVLVWPLSSVKITQYFGNTDFSNANPQIYNGKGHTGLDFRASIGTPVIAALSGTIIGSSNTDLVRGCYSYGQWLMIKHANGLSTLYGHLSLRSVSVGDKIATGQIIGYSGNTGYSTGPHLHFGVYASDGVQIKKFDTSINCKGATIPVADFKAYLNPLMYLPKQ
;
A
#
# COMPACT_ATOMS: atom_id res chain seq x y z
N MET A 1 -40.55 17.40 31.08
CA MET A 1 -40.85 16.29 30.12
C MET A 1 -40.87 16.83 28.67
N MET A 2 -39.85 17.57 28.26
CA MET A 2 -39.70 18.14 26.91
C MET A 2 -38.24 18.42 26.57
N GLN A 3 -37.40 17.36 26.49
CA GLN A 3 -35.98 17.52 26.07
C GLN A 3 -35.39 16.33 25.32
N ASN A 4 -36.24 15.34 24.95
CA ASN A 4 -35.72 14.09 24.36
C ASN A 4 -36.06 13.89 22.87
N ASN A 5 -36.67 14.86 22.18
CA ASN A 5 -37.10 14.73 20.79
C ASN A 5 -36.09 15.24 19.75
N ASN A 6 -35.04 15.98 20.17
CA ASN A 6 -34.09 16.57 19.23
C ASN A 6 -32.92 15.67 18.87
N GLU A 7 -32.58 14.67 19.69
CA GLU A 7 -31.51 13.72 19.35
C GLU A 7 -31.98 12.62 18.41
N LEU A 8 -33.19 12.11 18.59
CA LEU A 8 -33.78 11.10 17.70
C LEU A 8 -34.01 11.63 16.29
N THR A 9 -34.37 12.89 16.12
CA THR A 9 -34.51 13.56 14.82
C THR A 9 -33.18 13.79 14.11
N ARG A 10 -32.10 14.06 14.83
CA ARG A 10 -30.76 14.21 14.24
C ARG A 10 -30.16 12.88 13.78
N ILE A 11 -30.38 11.79 14.50
CA ILE A 11 -29.97 10.44 14.13
C ILE A 11 -30.77 9.96 12.91
N SER A 12 -32.08 10.22 12.86
CA SER A 12 -32.95 9.86 11.72
C SER A 12 -32.58 10.62 10.45
N ILE A 13 -32.19 11.90 10.56
CA ILE A 13 -31.75 12.70 9.41
C ILE A 13 -30.37 12.21 8.89
N ALA A 14 -29.46 11.85 9.77
CA ALA A 14 -28.16 11.29 9.38
C ALA A 14 -28.30 9.93 8.68
N ILE A 15 -29.19 9.07 9.15
CA ILE A 15 -29.47 7.77 8.51
C ILE A 15 -30.17 7.98 7.16
N LEU A 16 -31.06 8.96 7.03
CA LEU A 16 -31.75 9.29 5.79
C LEU A 16 -30.77 9.81 4.72
N PHE A 17 -29.77 10.62 5.11
CA PHE A 17 -28.73 11.08 4.17
C PHE A 17 -27.78 9.95 3.74
N ILE A 18 -27.49 8.97 4.59
CA ILE A 18 -26.68 7.81 4.25
C ILE A 18 -27.42 6.88 3.30
N THR A 19 -28.74 6.68 3.49
CA THR A 19 -29.56 5.82 2.59
C THR A 19 -29.80 6.48 1.24
N ILE A 20 -29.98 7.81 1.17
CA ILE A 20 -30.11 8.55 -0.09
C ILE A 20 -28.77 8.55 -0.86
N PHE A 21 -27.63 8.62 -0.18
CA PHE A 21 -26.32 8.55 -0.82
C PHE A 21 -25.99 7.15 -1.38
N ILE A 22 -26.45 6.08 -0.71
CA ILE A 22 -26.31 4.69 -1.20
C ILE A 22 -27.26 4.43 -2.38
N ALA A 23 -28.47 5.01 -2.38
CA ALA A 23 -29.42 4.84 -3.48
C ALA A 23 -28.98 5.59 -4.76
N THR A 24 -28.33 6.74 -4.64
CA THR A 24 -27.84 7.50 -5.80
C THR A 24 -26.58 6.88 -6.43
N VAL A 25 -25.78 6.15 -5.67
CA VAL A 25 -24.60 5.43 -6.21
C VAL A 25 -25.01 4.16 -6.98
N ASN A 26 -26.13 3.50 -6.61
CA ASN A 26 -26.62 2.32 -7.33
C ASN A 26 -27.47 2.63 -8.58
N CYS A 27 -28.02 3.84 -8.70
CA CYS A 27 -28.82 4.23 -9.86
C CYS A 27 -27.98 4.77 -11.03
N SER A 28 -26.71 5.14 -10.80
CA SER A 28 -25.82 5.63 -11.86
C SER A 28 -25.14 4.53 -12.67
N LEU A 29 -25.32 3.25 -12.33
CA LEU A 29 -24.71 2.12 -13.02
C LEU A 29 -25.60 1.48 -14.10
N LEU A 30 -26.83 1.97 -14.30
CA LEU A 30 -27.79 1.32 -15.20
C LEU A 30 -28.25 2.16 -16.40
N ASN A 31 -27.68 3.35 -16.65
CA ASN A 31 -28.01 4.17 -17.81
C ASN A 31 -26.79 4.53 -18.67
N PHE A 32 -25.93 3.59 -19.02
CA PHE A 32 -24.94 3.74 -20.08
C PHE A 32 -25.25 2.85 -21.29
N ALA A 33 -26.41 3.10 -21.89
CA ALA A 33 -26.69 2.59 -23.21
C ALA A 33 -27.39 3.74 -24.00
N SER A 34 -26.59 4.73 -24.43
CA SER A 34 -27.03 5.69 -25.46
C SER A 34 -25.82 6.39 -26.03
N SER A 35 -25.47 6.07 -27.28
CA SER A 35 -24.58 6.81 -28.20
C SER A 35 -23.35 7.50 -27.55
N ALA A 36 -22.45 6.74 -26.99
CA ALA A 36 -21.14 7.25 -26.63
C ALA A 36 -20.36 7.49 -27.94
N ASN A 37 -20.14 8.75 -28.33
CA ASN A 37 -18.98 9.07 -29.12
C ASN A 37 -17.77 8.52 -28.34
N ALA A 38 -17.09 7.51 -28.86
CA ALA A 38 -15.90 6.96 -28.23
C ALA A 38 -14.95 8.11 -27.96
N GLU A 39 -14.60 8.28 -26.68
CA GLU A 39 -13.72 9.36 -26.27
C GLU A 39 -12.36 9.20 -26.95
N THR A 40 -11.84 10.27 -27.56
CA THR A 40 -10.56 10.18 -28.27
C THR A 40 -9.41 9.96 -27.27
N ALA A 41 -8.36 9.25 -27.68
CA ALA A 41 -7.16 9.07 -26.87
C ALA A 41 -6.59 10.39 -26.33
N GLN A 42 -6.71 11.47 -27.09
CA GLN A 42 -6.28 12.81 -26.70
C GLN A 42 -7.15 13.39 -25.56
N GLN A 43 -8.45 13.15 -25.58
CA GLN A 43 -9.37 13.57 -24.50
C GLN A 43 -9.09 12.78 -23.21
N ILE A 44 -8.86 11.48 -23.32
CA ILE A 44 -8.47 10.63 -22.17
C ILE A 44 -7.13 11.10 -21.59
N GLN A 45 -6.13 11.40 -22.43
CA GLN A 45 -4.83 11.92 -21.99
C GLN A 45 -4.99 13.26 -21.23
N ALA A 46 -5.81 14.17 -21.74
CA ALA A 46 -6.07 15.44 -21.07
C ALA A 46 -6.71 15.26 -19.67
N LYS A 47 -7.60 14.27 -19.51
CA LYS A 47 -8.18 13.92 -18.21
C LYS A 47 -7.14 13.34 -17.25
N ILE A 48 -6.25 12.49 -17.73
CA ILE A 48 -5.13 11.96 -16.97
C ILE A 48 -4.23 13.11 -16.48
N ASP A 49 -3.87 14.02 -17.36
CA ASP A 49 -3.02 15.16 -17.04
C ASP A 49 -3.67 16.08 -15.99
N GLN A 50 -4.99 16.35 -16.11
CA GLN A 50 -5.74 17.09 -15.12
C GLN A 50 -5.73 16.39 -13.75
N LYS A 51 -5.96 15.07 -13.71
CA LYS A 51 -5.93 14.31 -12.46
C LYS A 51 -4.54 14.30 -11.81
N ASN A 52 -3.49 14.26 -12.59
CA ASN A 52 -2.12 14.37 -12.08
C ASN A 52 -1.85 15.76 -11.46
N LEU A 53 -2.41 16.84 -12.02
CA LEU A 53 -2.35 18.17 -11.41
C LEU A 53 -3.13 18.23 -10.09
N ASP A 54 -4.32 17.65 -10.04
CA ASP A 54 -5.14 17.58 -8.82
C ASP A 54 -4.38 16.83 -7.71
N ILE A 55 -3.75 15.70 -8.04
CA ILE A 55 -2.89 14.92 -7.13
C ILE A 55 -1.75 15.78 -6.59
N GLN A 56 -1.00 16.48 -7.44
CA GLN A 56 0.12 17.33 -7.01
C GLN A 56 -0.33 18.45 -6.05
N ASN A 57 -1.50 19.05 -6.28
CA ASN A 57 -2.05 20.08 -5.41
C ASN A 57 -2.46 19.50 -4.04
N LEU A 58 -3.09 18.33 -4.02
CA LEU A 58 -3.43 17.62 -2.78
C LEU A 58 -2.18 17.22 -1.99
N GLU A 59 -1.11 16.79 -2.65
CA GLU A 59 0.16 16.44 -2.00
C GLU A 59 0.80 17.65 -1.30
N LYS A 60 0.68 18.87 -1.87
CA LYS A 60 1.12 20.11 -1.20
C LYS A 60 0.30 20.37 0.07
N VAL A 61 -1.02 20.18 0.02
CA VAL A 61 -1.92 20.35 1.18
C VAL A 61 -1.59 19.30 2.27
N ILE A 62 -1.37 18.05 1.88
CA ILE A 62 -0.96 16.96 2.78
C ILE A 62 0.35 17.30 3.49
N LYS A 63 1.34 17.83 2.77
CA LYS A 63 2.61 18.28 3.34
C LYS A 63 2.41 19.42 4.35
N GLY A 64 1.51 20.36 4.07
CA GLY A 64 1.14 21.44 5.00
C GLY A 64 0.54 20.92 6.30
N TYR A 65 -0.38 19.95 6.22
CA TYR A 65 -0.93 19.30 7.43
C TYR A 65 0.16 18.52 8.19
N GLN A 66 1.09 17.86 7.49
CA GLN A 66 2.17 17.14 8.14
C GLN A 66 3.05 18.05 8.99
N ILE A 67 3.43 19.23 8.47
CA ILE A 67 4.23 20.21 9.21
C ILE A 67 3.51 20.66 10.49
N GLN A 68 2.20 20.96 10.41
CA GLN A 68 1.41 21.36 11.57
C GLN A 68 1.25 20.24 12.60
N ILE A 69 1.09 18.98 12.16
CA ILE A 69 1.03 17.81 13.05
C ILE A 69 2.38 17.63 13.77
N ASP A 70 3.47 17.83 13.06
CA ASP A 70 4.83 17.70 13.60
C ASP A 70 5.14 18.75 14.67
N ASP A 71 4.69 19.98 14.48
CA ASP A 71 4.81 21.06 15.46
C ASP A 71 4.03 20.76 16.74
N LEU A 72 2.77 20.30 16.60
CA LEU A 72 1.95 19.90 17.73
C LEU A 72 2.44 18.65 18.45
N GLY A 73 3.16 17.76 17.77
CA GLY A 73 3.73 16.55 18.36
C GLY A 73 4.73 16.84 19.47
N SER A 74 5.42 17.98 19.42
CA SER A 74 6.32 18.45 20.49
C SER A 74 5.57 18.91 21.75
N GLN A 75 4.23 19.06 21.71
CA GLN A 75 3.37 19.52 22.77
C GLN A 75 2.34 18.46 23.21
N ALA A 76 2.69 17.19 23.06
CA ALA A 76 1.77 16.06 23.28
C ALA A 76 1.30 15.89 24.76
N ASP A 77 1.91 16.62 25.70
CA ASP A 77 1.52 16.60 27.11
C ASP A 77 0.22 17.40 27.40
N SER A 78 -0.33 18.08 26.40
CA SER A 78 -1.56 18.84 26.47
C SER A 78 -2.70 18.14 25.72
N LEU A 79 -3.86 18.03 26.36
CA LEU A 79 -5.08 17.50 25.73
C LEU A 79 -5.46 18.32 24.48
N SER A 80 -5.39 19.65 24.58
CA SER A 80 -5.71 20.55 23.47
C SER A 80 -4.83 20.29 22.24
N SER A 81 -3.51 20.17 22.44
CA SER A 81 -2.54 19.87 21.36
C SER A 81 -2.80 18.50 20.76
N THR A 82 -3.10 17.50 21.59
CA THR A 82 -3.40 16.13 21.12
C THR A 82 -4.67 16.09 20.28
N ILE A 83 -5.75 16.75 20.72
CA ILE A 83 -7.01 16.84 19.97
C ILE A 83 -6.81 17.55 18.64
N LYS A 84 -6.10 18.68 18.63
CA LYS A 84 -5.80 19.44 17.40
C LYS A 84 -4.95 18.62 16.43
N SER A 85 -3.98 17.86 16.94
CA SER A 85 -3.17 16.93 16.13
C SER A 85 -4.02 15.84 15.49
N LEU A 86 -4.97 15.24 16.23
CA LEU A 86 -5.90 14.24 15.70
C LEU A 86 -6.82 14.82 14.62
N GLN A 87 -7.33 16.04 14.80
CA GLN A 87 -8.16 16.73 13.80
C GLN A 87 -7.39 17.02 12.51
N LEU A 88 -6.14 17.50 12.61
CA LEU A 88 -5.28 17.70 11.45
C LEU A 88 -4.93 16.40 10.77
N THR A 89 -4.71 15.34 11.55
CA THR A 89 -4.48 13.97 11.03
C THR A 89 -5.68 13.49 10.23
N GLN A 90 -6.91 13.71 10.73
CA GLN A 90 -8.12 13.36 9.98
C GLN A 90 -8.18 14.10 8.65
N LYS A 91 -7.95 15.42 8.62
CA LYS A 91 -7.94 16.21 7.38
C LYS A 91 -6.87 15.73 6.40
N LYS A 92 -5.68 15.39 6.89
CA LYS A 92 -4.61 14.80 6.08
C LYS A 92 -5.03 13.46 5.47
N LEU A 93 -5.67 12.59 6.26
CA LEU A 93 -6.15 11.30 5.79
C LEU A 93 -7.26 11.44 4.73
N GLU A 94 -8.17 12.39 4.89
CA GLU A 94 -9.20 12.72 3.90
C GLU A 94 -8.57 13.21 2.59
N ALA A 95 -7.54 14.06 2.65
CA ALA A 95 -6.78 14.48 1.47
C ALA A 95 -6.05 13.29 0.80
N ASN A 96 -5.44 12.38 1.58
CA ASN A 96 -4.85 11.15 1.05
C ASN A 96 -5.87 10.24 0.35
N ILE A 97 -7.10 10.16 0.88
CA ILE A 97 -8.21 9.45 0.25
C ILE A 97 -8.53 10.07 -1.11
N SER A 98 -8.55 11.41 -1.21
CA SER A 98 -8.79 12.11 -2.47
C SER A 98 -7.68 11.82 -3.49
N VAL A 99 -6.41 11.85 -3.08
CA VAL A 99 -5.26 11.44 -3.93
C VAL A 99 -5.45 10.00 -4.44
N THR A 100 -5.83 9.08 -3.55
CA THR A 100 -6.02 7.67 -3.95
C THR A 100 -7.18 7.52 -4.94
N LYS A 101 -8.29 8.25 -4.76
CA LYS A 101 -9.40 8.27 -5.72
C LYS A 101 -8.98 8.81 -7.08
N ASP A 102 -8.20 9.88 -7.10
CA ASP A 102 -7.71 10.45 -8.36
C ASP A 102 -6.75 9.49 -9.07
N LYS A 103 -5.87 8.78 -8.34
CA LYS A 103 -5.04 7.70 -8.88
C LYS A 103 -5.86 6.54 -9.45
N ILE A 104 -6.95 6.14 -8.79
CA ILE A 104 -7.89 5.13 -9.28
C ILE A 104 -8.52 5.60 -10.60
N THR A 105 -8.97 6.85 -10.67
CA THR A 105 -9.54 7.44 -11.88
C THR A 105 -8.53 7.48 -13.02
N THR A 106 -7.30 7.92 -12.75
CA THR A 106 -6.20 7.91 -13.72
C THR A 106 -5.94 6.52 -14.28
N LYS A 107 -5.85 5.51 -13.38
CA LYS A 107 -5.66 4.10 -13.81
C LYS A 107 -6.82 3.57 -14.64
N THR A 108 -8.03 3.97 -14.34
CA THR A 108 -9.21 3.61 -15.14
C THR A 108 -9.09 4.17 -16.56
N PHE A 109 -8.71 5.43 -16.71
CA PHE A 109 -8.47 6.04 -18.02
C PHE A 109 -7.31 5.39 -18.78
N GLU A 110 -6.21 5.04 -18.10
CA GLU A 110 -5.09 4.30 -18.72
C GLU A 110 -5.56 2.94 -19.27
N ILE A 111 -6.38 2.20 -18.52
CA ILE A 111 -6.94 0.91 -18.95
C ILE A 111 -7.85 1.09 -20.16
N GLU A 112 -8.68 2.13 -20.19
CA GLU A 112 -9.56 2.45 -21.31
C GLU A 112 -8.76 2.79 -22.56
N GLN A 113 -7.72 3.63 -22.44
CA GLN A 113 -6.81 3.99 -23.53
C GLN A 113 -6.09 2.74 -24.09
N LEU A 114 -5.56 1.88 -23.20
CA LEU A 114 -4.91 0.63 -23.61
C LEU A 114 -5.88 -0.33 -24.28
N GLY A 115 -7.13 -0.39 -23.83
CA GLY A 115 -8.20 -1.17 -24.46
C GLY A 115 -8.43 -0.74 -25.91
N SER A 116 -8.61 0.56 -26.14
CA SER A 116 -8.79 1.11 -27.48
C SER A 116 -7.58 0.84 -28.41
N GLN A 117 -6.36 0.93 -27.86
CA GLN A 117 -5.14 0.62 -28.63
C GLN A 117 -5.05 -0.89 -28.96
N ILE A 118 -5.44 -1.77 -28.06
CA ILE A 118 -5.50 -3.22 -28.27
C ILE A 118 -6.47 -3.53 -29.39
N ASP A 119 -7.70 -3.02 -29.32
CA ASP A 119 -8.74 -3.23 -30.33
C ASP A 119 -8.28 -2.74 -31.73
N THR A 120 -7.63 -1.57 -31.77
CA THR A 120 -7.07 -1.03 -33.01
C THR A 120 -6.00 -1.95 -33.60
N LYS A 121 -5.08 -2.48 -32.76
CA LYS A 121 -4.02 -3.39 -33.21
C LYS A 121 -4.56 -4.74 -33.66
N GLU A 122 -5.56 -5.30 -32.95
CA GLU A 122 -6.21 -6.55 -33.34
C GLU A 122 -6.93 -6.42 -34.69
N ASN A 123 -7.60 -5.29 -34.94
CA ASN A 123 -8.22 -5.00 -36.22
C ASN A 123 -7.19 -4.88 -37.35
N ASN A 124 -6.10 -4.10 -37.14
CA ASN A 124 -5.04 -3.94 -38.12
C ASN A 124 -4.37 -5.29 -38.47
N ILE A 125 -4.10 -6.12 -37.46
CA ILE A 125 -3.55 -7.47 -37.63
C ILE A 125 -4.49 -8.32 -38.49
N GLY A 126 -5.81 -8.27 -38.21
CA GLY A 126 -6.82 -9.00 -38.99
C GLY A 126 -6.89 -8.52 -40.46
N ASP A 127 -6.78 -7.22 -40.68
CA ASP A 127 -6.76 -6.62 -42.00
C ASP A 127 -5.50 -7.00 -42.79
N ASP A 128 -4.32 -6.88 -42.18
CA ASP A 128 -3.05 -7.26 -42.78
C ASP A 128 -3.00 -8.75 -43.14
N GLN A 129 -3.50 -9.62 -42.26
CA GLN A 129 -3.63 -11.06 -42.53
C GLN A 129 -4.53 -11.34 -43.75
N ARG A 130 -5.66 -10.64 -43.88
CA ARG A 130 -6.56 -10.77 -45.03
C ARG A 130 -5.90 -10.33 -46.33
N VAL A 131 -5.21 -9.17 -46.30
CA VAL A 131 -4.50 -8.65 -47.47
C VAL A 131 -3.38 -9.61 -47.90
N ILE A 132 -2.58 -10.10 -46.95
CA ILE A 132 -1.51 -11.08 -47.23
C ILE A 132 -2.08 -12.36 -47.85
N ALA A 133 -3.17 -12.90 -47.29
CA ALA A 133 -3.81 -14.10 -47.81
C ALA A 133 -4.35 -13.92 -49.23
N GLN A 134 -4.98 -12.78 -49.52
CA GLN A 134 -5.46 -12.44 -50.86
C GLN A 134 -4.29 -12.30 -51.86
N SER A 135 -3.20 -11.64 -51.45
CA SER A 135 -2.01 -11.46 -52.29
C SER A 135 -1.35 -12.82 -52.61
N PHE A 136 -1.25 -13.72 -51.65
CA PHE A 136 -0.76 -15.09 -51.90
C PHE A 136 -1.67 -15.88 -52.84
N LYS A 137 -3.01 -15.71 -52.75
CA LYS A 137 -3.96 -16.36 -53.66
C LYS A 137 -3.75 -15.83 -55.08
N GLN A 138 -3.57 -14.53 -55.27
CA GLN A 138 -3.29 -13.93 -56.57
C GLN A 138 -1.99 -14.43 -57.15
N LEU A 139 -0.88 -14.45 -56.35
CA LEU A 139 0.40 -15.00 -56.77
C LEU A 139 0.30 -16.43 -57.20
N ASN A 140 -0.43 -17.30 -56.47
CA ASN A 140 -0.64 -18.69 -56.81
C ASN A 140 -1.41 -18.83 -58.15
N GLN A 141 -2.40 -17.97 -58.39
CA GLN A 141 -3.13 -17.94 -59.67
C GLN A 141 -2.24 -17.51 -60.84
N MET A 142 -1.36 -16.54 -60.61
CA MET A 142 -0.37 -16.09 -61.63
C MET A 142 0.77 -17.12 -61.80
N GLY A 143 1.20 -17.78 -60.72
CA GLY A 143 2.30 -18.76 -60.73
C GLY A 143 1.99 -20.05 -61.46
N ASN A 144 0.70 -20.34 -61.73
CA ASN A 144 0.29 -21.46 -62.59
C ASN A 144 0.44 -21.10 -64.09
N THR A 145 0.80 -19.88 -64.43
CA THR A 145 1.15 -19.46 -65.78
C THR A 145 2.66 -19.57 -65.91
N ASP A 146 3.14 -20.48 -66.77
CA ASP A 146 4.56 -20.73 -67.01
C ASP A 146 5.26 -19.38 -67.44
N ILE A 147 6.38 -19.01 -66.82
CA ILE A 147 7.15 -17.82 -67.18
C ILE A 147 7.42 -17.76 -68.69
N THR A 148 7.60 -18.94 -69.32
CA THR A 148 7.69 -19.05 -70.77
C THR A 148 6.42 -18.60 -71.48
N GLN A 149 5.23 -18.89 -70.91
CA GLN A 149 3.95 -18.39 -71.43
C GLN A 149 3.77 -16.88 -71.26
N ILE A 150 4.30 -16.28 -70.19
CA ILE A 150 4.28 -14.82 -69.97
C ILE A 150 5.19 -14.11 -70.99
N ILE A 151 6.41 -14.69 -71.24
CA ILE A 151 7.39 -14.06 -72.13
C ILE A 151 7.00 -14.29 -73.62
N PHE A 152 6.52 -15.45 -74.00
CA PHE A 152 6.17 -15.79 -75.39
C PHE A 152 4.70 -15.60 -75.71
N GLY A 153 3.78 -15.54 -74.74
CA GLY A 153 2.36 -15.29 -74.91
C GLY A 153 1.92 -13.84 -74.86
N SER A 154 2.81 -12.95 -74.41
CA SER A 154 2.55 -11.49 -74.49
C SER A 154 2.79 -11.00 -75.94
N HIS A 155 1.82 -10.31 -76.52
CA HIS A 155 1.92 -9.77 -77.87
C HIS A 155 2.98 -8.63 -78.00
N SER A 156 3.70 -8.28 -76.91
CA SER A 156 4.82 -7.32 -76.94
C SER A 156 5.79 -7.53 -75.77
N VAL A 157 7.07 -7.20 -75.93
CA VAL A 157 8.09 -7.18 -74.88
C VAL A 157 7.70 -6.23 -73.74
N SER A 158 7.01 -5.17 -74.07
CA SER A 158 6.48 -4.21 -73.07
C SER A 158 5.43 -4.83 -72.14
N GLY A 159 4.57 -5.73 -72.63
CA GLY A 159 3.59 -6.48 -71.82
C GLY A 159 4.25 -7.41 -70.82
N ALA A 160 5.29 -8.13 -71.26
CA ALA A 160 6.08 -9.03 -70.36
C ALA A 160 6.80 -8.24 -69.28
N LEU A 161 7.40 -7.09 -69.58
CA LEU A 161 8.05 -6.20 -68.62
C LEU A 161 7.06 -5.64 -67.61
N ASN A 162 5.86 -5.23 -68.02
CA ASN A 162 4.82 -4.73 -67.13
C ASN A 162 4.36 -5.81 -66.12
N THR A 163 4.19 -7.06 -66.57
CA THR A 163 3.82 -8.18 -65.68
C THR A 163 4.92 -8.48 -64.65
N LEU A 164 6.19 -8.39 -64.99
CA LEU A 164 7.33 -8.54 -64.09
C LEU A 164 7.37 -7.39 -63.04
N GLU A 165 7.09 -6.17 -63.49
CA GLU A 165 7.00 -5.01 -62.62
C GLU A 165 5.84 -5.14 -61.63
N GLU A 166 4.63 -5.54 -62.06
CA GLU A 166 3.48 -5.85 -61.20
C GLU A 166 3.80 -6.92 -60.16
N LEU A 167 4.49 -8.01 -60.52
CA LEU A 167 4.94 -9.05 -59.60
C LEU A 167 5.91 -8.48 -58.56
N SER A 168 6.88 -7.66 -58.99
CA SER A 168 7.84 -7.03 -58.09
C SER A 168 7.17 -6.11 -57.07
N VAL A 169 6.22 -5.26 -57.51
CA VAL A 169 5.42 -4.37 -56.66
C VAL A 169 4.58 -5.20 -55.68
N MET A 170 3.98 -6.28 -56.15
CA MET A 170 3.17 -7.17 -55.30
C MET A 170 4.02 -7.87 -54.21
N GLN A 171 5.23 -8.38 -54.58
CA GLN A 171 6.17 -8.94 -53.61
C GLN A 171 6.54 -7.92 -52.53
N LYS A 172 6.90 -6.69 -52.97
CA LYS A 172 7.25 -5.60 -52.04
C LYS A 172 6.10 -5.31 -51.09
N ASN A 173 4.87 -5.20 -51.57
CA ASN A 173 3.69 -4.94 -50.77
C ASN A 173 3.43 -6.05 -49.71
N ILE A 174 3.67 -7.32 -50.08
CA ILE A 174 3.56 -8.44 -49.16
C ILE A 174 4.62 -8.34 -48.05
N PHE A 175 5.89 -8.04 -48.39
CA PHE A 175 6.94 -7.86 -47.38
C PHE A 175 6.64 -6.69 -46.45
N ASP A 176 6.18 -5.54 -46.99
CA ASP A 176 5.81 -4.40 -46.17
C ASP A 176 4.66 -4.73 -45.21
N LYS A 177 3.65 -5.48 -45.70
CA LYS A 177 2.54 -5.95 -44.87
C LYS A 177 2.95 -6.96 -43.80
N ILE A 178 3.85 -7.90 -44.11
CA ILE A 178 4.40 -8.83 -43.11
C ILE A 178 5.20 -8.07 -42.04
N SER A 179 5.99 -7.07 -42.45
CA SER A 179 6.72 -6.22 -41.50
C SER A 179 5.79 -5.43 -40.59
N SER A 180 4.72 -4.83 -41.14
CA SER A 180 3.67 -4.14 -40.36
C SER A 180 2.98 -5.09 -39.38
N LEU A 181 2.60 -6.28 -39.84
CA LEU A 181 1.95 -7.30 -39.02
C LEU A 181 2.81 -7.72 -37.81
N ASN A 182 4.10 -7.94 -38.02
CA ASN A 182 5.01 -8.30 -36.93
C ASN A 182 5.13 -7.16 -35.93
N LYS A 183 5.30 -5.91 -36.38
CA LYS A 183 5.34 -4.73 -35.52
C LYS A 183 4.04 -4.56 -34.70
N ASP A 184 2.90 -4.77 -35.34
CA ASP A 184 1.60 -4.66 -34.65
C ASP A 184 1.37 -5.79 -33.64
N LYS A 185 1.87 -7.00 -33.91
CA LYS A 185 1.85 -8.10 -32.94
C LYS A 185 2.73 -7.80 -31.71
N ASP A 186 3.96 -7.32 -31.91
CA ASP A 186 4.85 -6.95 -30.80
C ASP A 186 4.21 -5.83 -29.95
N GLN A 187 3.63 -4.81 -30.59
CA GLN A 187 2.97 -3.72 -29.88
C GLN A 187 1.70 -4.18 -29.15
N LEU A 188 0.96 -5.14 -29.70
CA LEU A 188 -0.21 -5.74 -29.08
C LEU A 188 0.18 -6.46 -27.77
N GLU A 189 1.26 -7.25 -27.79
CA GLU A 189 1.78 -7.95 -26.61
C GLU A 189 2.16 -6.95 -25.50
N VAL A 190 2.88 -5.87 -25.87
CA VAL A 190 3.23 -4.79 -24.92
C VAL A 190 2.00 -4.15 -24.33
N ASN A 191 1.00 -3.80 -25.15
CA ASN A 191 -0.23 -3.16 -24.67
C ASN A 191 -1.06 -4.08 -23.77
N LYS A 192 -1.15 -5.38 -24.09
CA LYS A 192 -1.83 -6.38 -23.24
C LYS A 192 -1.15 -6.51 -21.88
N SER A 193 0.17 -6.64 -21.86
CA SER A 193 0.95 -6.70 -20.62
C SER A 193 0.78 -5.42 -19.78
N ALA A 194 0.82 -4.24 -20.40
CA ALA A 194 0.60 -2.96 -19.72
C ALA A 194 -0.83 -2.86 -19.15
N SER A 195 -1.85 -3.33 -19.88
CA SER A 195 -3.24 -3.36 -19.43
C SER A 195 -3.43 -4.26 -18.20
N GLU A 196 -2.82 -5.45 -18.21
CA GLU A 196 -2.88 -6.35 -17.05
C GLU A 196 -2.20 -5.77 -15.82
N LYS A 197 -1.04 -5.13 -15.99
CA LYS A 197 -0.37 -4.41 -14.92
C LYS A 197 -1.23 -3.27 -14.38
N ALA A 198 -1.83 -2.46 -15.23
CA ALA A 198 -2.71 -1.37 -14.82
C ALA A 198 -3.94 -1.86 -14.04
N LYS A 199 -4.53 -3.01 -14.43
CA LYS A 199 -5.61 -3.67 -13.69
C LYS A 199 -5.17 -4.14 -12.30
N SER A 200 -3.98 -4.72 -12.19
CA SER A 200 -3.40 -5.13 -10.90
C SER A 200 -3.16 -3.92 -9.99
N ASP A 201 -2.61 -2.83 -10.53
CA ASP A 201 -2.41 -1.57 -9.80
C ASP A 201 -3.74 -0.99 -9.31
N LEU A 202 -4.79 -1.04 -10.14
CA LEU A 202 -6.15 -0.59 -9.79
C LEU A 202 -6.72 -1.38 -8.61
N LEU A 203 -6.54 -2.70 -8.58
CA LEU A 203 -6.97 -3.54 -7.45
C LEU A 203 -6.23 -3.16 -6.16
N SER A 204 -4.92 -2.91 -6.24
CA SER A 204 -4.10 -2.47 -5.12
C SER A 204 -4.57 -1.11 -4.58
N LEU A 205 -4.83 -0.13 -5.46
CA LEU A 205 -5.34 1.19 -5.08
C LEU A 205 -6.72 1.12 -4.42
N ASN A 206 -7.61 0.26 -4.89
CA ASN A 206 -8.93 0.06 -4.27
C ASN A 206 -8.81 -0.54 -2.85
N LYS A 207 -7.90 -1.50 -2.65
CA LYS A 207 -7.57 -2.01 -1.30
C LYS A 207 -7.02 -0.90 -0.41
N GLN A 208 -6.09 -0.10 -0.91
CA GLN A 208 -5.52 1.05 -0.19
C GLN A 208 -6.60 2.05 0.21
N LEU A 209 -7.53 2.38 -0.69
CA LEU A 209 -8.66 3.27 -0.40
C LEU A 209 -9.54 2.73 0.73
N ALA A 210 -9.85 1.43 0.70
CA ALA A 210 -10.64 0.79 1.76
C ALA A 210 -9.92 0.84 3.11
N ASP A 211 -8.61 0.60 3.13
CA ASP A 211 -7.80 0.65 4.34
C ASP A 211 -7.69 2.09 4.88
N GLN A 212 -7.46 3.09 4.03
CA GLN A 212 -7.42 4.52 4.42
C GLN A 212 -8.74 4.96 5.09
N ARG A 213 -9.90 4.51 4.57
CA ARG A 213 -11.20 4.78 5.21
C ARG A 213 -11.29 4.18 6.62
N LYS A 214 -10.79 2.95 6.82
CA LYS A 214 -10.74 2.33 8.15
C LYS A 214 -9.84 3.11 9.10
N VAL A 215 -8.70 3.63 8.63
CA VAL A 215 -7.79 4.46 9.43
C VAL A 215 -8.49 5.76 9.86
N VAL A 216 -9.24 6.42 8.98
CA VAL A 216 -10.05 7.62 9.36
C VAL A 216 -11.01 7.27 10.47
N LEU A 217 -11.80 6.19 10.34
CA LEU A 217 -12.74 5.76 11.36
C LEU A 217 -12.05 5.45 12.70
N SER A 218 -10.91 4.80 12.67
CA SER A 218 -10.09 4.52 13.86
C SER A 218 -9.60 5.82 14.52
N THR A 219 -9.16 6.80 13.74
CA THR A 219 -8.68 8.10 14.25
C THR A 219 -9.81 8.88 14.93
N VAL A 220 -11.00 8.92 14.33
CA VAL A 220 -12.20 9.55 14.93
C VAL A 220 -12.57 8.84 16.24
N SER A 221 -12.60 7.51 16.23
CA SER A 221 -12.91 6.73 17.44
C SER A 221 -11.88 6.96 18.57
N GLN A 222 -10.60 7.11 18.24
CA GLN A 222 -9.56 7.44 19.22
C GLN A 222 -9.80 8.84 19.84
N GLN A 223 -10.15 9.84 19.02
CA GLN A 223 -10.47 11.18 19.48
C GLN A 223 -11.67 11.17 20.42
N ASP A 224 -12.77 10.52 20.04
CA ASP A 224 -13.98 10.42 20.86
C ASP A 224 -13.73 9.70 22.19
N SER A 225 -12.97 8.61 22.14
CA SER A 225 -12.58 7.85 23.32
C SER A 225 -11.73 8.70 24.28
N LEU A 226 -10.78 9.47 23.75
CA LEU A 226 -9.94 10.35 24.54
C LEU A 226 -10.77 11.45 25.22
N LEU A 227 -11.66 12.11 24.50
CA LEU A 227 -12.56 13.12 25.05
C LEU A 227 -13.47 12.56 26.16
N LYS A 228 -14.05 11.38 25.95
CA LYS A 228 -14.88 10.69 26.96
C LYS A 228 -14.09 10.31 28.21
N GLN A 229 -12.87 9.77 28.04
CA GLN A 229 -12.04 9.34 29.18
C GLN A 229 -11.53 10.51 30.01
N THR A 230 -11.35 11.67 29.40
CA THR A 230 -10.81 12.85 30.07
C THR A 230 -11.89 13.84 30.50
N ASN A 231 -13.16 13.67 30.09
CA ASN A 231 -14.24 14.65 30.23
C ASN A 231 -13.78 16.05 29.78
N GLU A 232 -13.03 16.10 28.70
CA GLU A 232 -12.43 17.34 28.15
C GLU A 232 -11.54 18.11 29.15
N SER A 233 -11.08 17.43 30.21
CA SER A 233 -10.30 18.04 31.29
C SER A 233 -8.80 17.74 31.12
N GLU A 234 -7.99 18.77 31.11
CA GLU A 234 -6.54 18.70 31.07
C GLU A 234 -5.95 17.93 32.26
N THR A 235 -6.52 18.10 33.46
CA THR A 235 -6.10 17.38 34.67
C THR A 235 -6.37 15.89 34.52
N SER A 236 -7.54 15.50 34.04
CA SER A 236 -7.89 14.10 33.78
C SER A 236 -6.99 13.48 32.69
N TYR A 237 -6.65 14.24 31.66
CA TYR A 237 -5.71 13.82 30.63
C TYR A 237 -4.32 13.50 31.21
N LYS A 238 -3.74 14.40 32.01
CA LYS A 238 -2.46 14.18 32.66
C LYS A 238 -2.47 12.96 33.59
N LYS A 239 -3.57 12.77 34.33
CA LYS A 239 -3.77 11.57 35.16
C LYS A 239 -3.81 10.30 34.32
N LEU A 240 -4.53 10.33 33.19
CA LEU A 240 -4.58 9.21 32.24
C LEU A 240 -3.21 8.86 31.68
N LEU A 241 -2.40 9.85 31.28
CA LEU A 241 -1.02 9.65 30.79
C LEU A 241 -0.14 8.99 31.88
N ALA A 242 -0.22 9.50 33.11
CA ALA A 242 0.54 8.92 34.23
C ALA A 242 0.13 7.48 34.53
N GLN A 243 -1.17 7.17 34.50
CA GLN A 243 -1.70 5.83 34.65
C GLN A 243 -1.19 4.89 33.54
N LYS A 244 -1.28 5.28 32.27
CA LYS A 244 -0.78 4.51 31.14
C LYS A 244 0.71 4.19 31.27
N LYS A 245 1.51 5.16 31.70
CA LYS A 245 2.94 4.98 31.94
C LYS A 245 3.21 3.95 33.05
N ALA A 246 2.46 4.00 34.15
CA ALA A 246 2.62 3.06 35.25
C ALA A 246 2.20 1.61 34.85
N GLU A 247 1.07 1.46 34.16
CA GLU A 247 0.58 0.16 33.70
C GLU A 247 1.52 -0.46 32.66
N GLN A 248 2.06 0.36 31.73
CA GLN A 248 3.08 -0.10 30.78
C GLN A 248 4.35 -0.58 31.49
N ALA A 249 4.86 0.18 32.46
CA ALA A 249 6.06 -0.21 33.21
C ALA A 249 5.87 -1.52 33.97
N ALA A 250 4.68 -1.71 34.56
CA ALA A 250 4.34 -2.94 35.27
C ALA A 250 4.32 -4.17 34.33
N PHE A 251 3.71 -4.02 33.16
CA PHE A 251 3.68 -5.11 32.18
C PHE A 251 5.06 -5.38 31.56
N GLN A 252 5.86 -4.34 31.31
CA GLN A 252 7.22 -4.52 30.83
C GLN A 252 8.10 -5.28 31.83
N ALA A 253 7.89 -5.09 33.13
CA ALA A 253 8.58 -5.88 34.16
C ALA A 253 8.20 -7.37 34.09
N GLU A 254 6.92 -7.70 33.84
CA GLU A 254 6.49 -9.08 33.62
C GLU A 254 7.11 -9.69 32.37
N ILE A 255 7.14 -8.95 31.25
CA ILE A 255 7.79 -9.38 30.02
C ILE A 255 9.27 -9.67 30.27
N ASN A 256 9.98 -8.75 30.88
CA ASN A 256 11.41 -8.89 31.14
C ASN A 256 11.74 -10.05 32.06
N ASN A 257 10.92 -10.28 33.10
CA ASN A 257 11.07 -11.45 33.96
C ASN A 257 10.89 -12.76 33.19
N PHE A 258 9.89 -12.82 32.31
CA PHE A 258 9.69 -13.97 31.43
C PHE A 258 10.86 -14.16 30.46
N GLU A 259 11.28 -13.10 29.78
CA GLU A 259 12.40 -13.15 28.80
C GLU A 259 13.74 -13.51 29.42
N SER A 260 13.98 -13.12 30.69
CA SER A 260 15.20 -13.49 31.42
C SER A 260 15.32 -15.00 31.66
N GLN A 261 14.21 -15.71 31.61
CA GLN A 261 14.15 -17.17 31.79
C GLN A 261 14.17 -17.91 30.44
N LEU A 262 14.08 -17.20 29.32
CA LEU A 262 14.18 -17.80 28.00
C LEU A 262 15.66 -18.10 27.67
N HIS A 263 15.93 -19.35 27.38
CA HIS A 263 17.22 -19.82 26.87
C HIS A 263 16.97 -20.54 25.57
N MET A 264 16.91 -19.78 24.46
CA MET A 264 16.64 -20.32 23.14
C MET A 264 17.95 -20.62 22.40
N LEU A 265 18.00 -21.78 21.73
CA LEU A 265 19.14 -22.15 20.89
C LEU A 265 19.04 -21.39 19.58
N MET A 266 19.92 -20.43 19.40
CA MET A 266 20.06 -19.66 18.17
C MET A 266 21.32 -20.11 17.43
N ASP A 267 21.19 -20.32 16.12
CA ASP A 267 22.32 -20.61 15.24
C ASP A 267 22.77 -19.29 14.54
N PRO A 268 23.88 -18.69 14.95
CA PRO A 268 24.36 -17.45 14.33
C PRO A 268 24.69 -17.59 12.84
N LEU A 269 24.99 -18.82 12.37
CA LEU A 269 25.32 -19.08 10.96
C LEU A 269 24.10 -18.98 10.03
N LYS A 270 22.90 -19.02 10.59
CA LYS A 270 21.66 -18.80 9.83
C LYS A 270 21.30 -17.32 9.65
N LEU A 271 22.00 -16.43 10.31
CA LEU A 271 21.72 -14.99 10.22
C LEU A 271 22.53 -14.35 9.10
N PRO A 272 21.98 -13.39 8.37
CA PRO A 272 22.75 -12.56 7.44
C PRO A 272 23.87 -11.83 8.17
N SER A 273 24.99 -11.60 7.48
CA SER A 273 26.08 -10.80 8.04
C SER A 273 25.63 -9.39 8.37
N ALA A 274 26.12 -8.83 9.47
CA ALA A 274 25.88 -7.43 9.81
C ALA A 274 26.41 -6.51 8.69
N GLY A 275 25.62 -5.50 8.30
CA GLY A 275 25.90 -4.61 7.17
C GLY A 275 25.45 -5.12 5.80
N SER A 276 24.75 -6.25 5.74
CA SER A 276 24.34 -6.89 4.47
C SER A 276 23.19 -6.18 3.72
N SER A 277 22.52 -5.20 4.34
CA SER A 277 21.39 -4.43 3.72
C SER A 277 20.32 -5.32 3.09
N VAL A 278 19.99 -6.44 3.74
CA VAL A 278 19.03 -7.43 3.23
C VAL A 278 17.55 -7.00 3.42
N LEU A 279 17.31 -5.99 4.24
CA LEU A 279 16.00 -5.42 4.49
C LEU A 279 15.85 -4.11 3.72
N VAL A 280 14.63 -3.76 3.30
CA VAL A 280 14.30 -2.41 2.84
C VAL A 280 13.72 -1.59 3.98
N TRP A 281 13.78 -0.25 3.87
CA TRP A 281 13.13 0.62 4.85
C TRP A 281 11.62 0.38 4.89
N PRO A 282 11.01 0.27 6.09
CA PRO A 282 9.58 -0.04 6.20
C PRO A 282 8.66 1.16 5.90
N LEU A 283 9.24 2.33 5.65
CA LEU A 283 8.55 3.59 5.31
C LEU A 283 9.21 4.23 4.09
N SER A 284 8.42 4.93 3.28
CA SER A 284 8.91 5.67 2.11
C SER A 284 9.74 6.91 2.48
N SER A 285 9.52 7.47 3.67
CA SER A 285 10.32 8.58 4.23
C SER A 285 10.80 8.19 5.61
N VAL A 286 12.12 8.22 5.81
CA VAL A 286 12.77 7.72 7.02
C VAL A 286 13.30 8.88 7.84
N LYS A 287 12.78 9.03 9.07
CA LYS A 287 13.30 9.90 10.10
C LYS A 287 13.31 9.12 11.41
N ILE A 288 14.50 8.70 11.85
CA ILE A 288 14.68 7.98 13.12
C ILE A 288 14.49 8.96 14.27
N THR A 289 13.65 8.59 15.23
CA THR A 289 13.38 9.35 16.47
C THR A 289 13.98 8.69 17.68
N GLN A 290 14.12 7.34 17.65
CA GLN A 290 14.82 6.61 18.71
C GLN A 290 15.60 5.45 18.10
N TYR A 291 16.87 5.34 18.51
CA TYR A 291 17.78 4.28 18.07
C TYR A 291 17.64 3.03 18.94
N PHE A 292 18.15 1.91 18.43
CA PHE A 292 18.29 0.65 19.16
C PHE A 292 19.31 0.76 20.29
N GLY A 293 19.04 0.12 21.41
CA GLY A 293 19.93 0.05 22.56
C GLY A 293 19.76 1.23 23.54
N ASN A 294 20.82 1.58 24.21
CA ASN A 294 20.79 2.65 25.21
C ASN A 294 20.73 4.03 24.53
N THR A 295 19.61 4.71 24.72
CA THR A 295 19.35 6.07 24.21
C THR A 295 19.08 6.99 25.40
N ASP A 296 19.19 8.31 25.21
CA ASP A 296 18.88 9.28 26.25
C ASP A 296 17.45 9.08 26.78
N PHE A 297 16.50 8.79 25.89
CA PHE A 297 15.12 8.52 26.28
C PHE A 297 14.98 7.20 27.07
N SER A 298 15.65 6.12 26.66
CA SER A 298 15.61 4.86 27.41
C SER A 298 16.30 4.96 28.75
N ASN A 299 17.38 5.73 28.85
CA ASN A 299 18.09 6.01 30.10
C ASN A 299 17.27 6.88 31.06
N ALA A 300 16.55 7.87 30.54
CA ALA A 300 15.63 8.73 31.30
C ALA A 300 14.35 7.99 31.75
N ASN A 301 14.02 6.86 31.13
CA ASN A 301 12.84 6.07 31.42
C ASN A 301 13.18 4.58 31.69
N PRO A 302 14.09 4.27 32.63
CA PRO A 302 14.57 2.92 32.87
C PRO A 302 13.45 1.96 33.29
N GLN A 303 12.37 2.46 33.90
CA GLN A 303 11.18 1.68 34.26
C GLN A 303 10.42 1.13 33.04
N ILE A 304 10.52 1.79 31.87
CA ILE A 304 9.90 1.35 30.63
C ILE A 304 10.75 0.26 29.95
N TYR A 305 12.08 0.42 29.98
CA TYR A 305 13.03 -0.44 29.28
C TYR A 305 13.76 -1.44 30.20
N ASN A 306 13.50 -1.35 31.52
CA ASN A 306 14.16 -2.16 32.56
C ASN A 306 15.70 -2.20 32.45
N GLY A 307 16.29 -1.07 32.06
CA GLY A 307 17.74 -0.92 31.90
C GLY A 307 18.34 -1.64 30.68
N LYS A 308 17.53 -2.20 29.78
CA LYS A 308 18.00 -2.95 28.62
C LYS A 308 18.05 -2.14 27.30
N GLY A 309 17.63 -0.90 27.36
CA GLY A 309 17.59 -0.04 26.20
C GLY A 309 16.40 -0.35 25.25
N HIS A 310 16.32 0.40 24.19
CA HIS A 310 15.27 0.29 23.18
C HIS A 310 15.48 -0.95 22.28
N THR A 311 14.45 -1.76 22.08
CA THR A 311 14.55 -3.06 21.39
C THR A 311 14.36 -2.99 19.87
N GLY A 312 14.25 -1.80 19.30
CA GLY A 312 14.08 -1.58 17.87
C GLY A 312 14.54 -0.19 17.42
N LEU A 313 14.00 0.29 16.33
CA LEU A 313 14.08 1.66 15.86
C LEU A 313 12.69 2.28 15.87
N ASP A 314 12.59 3.52 16.32
CA ASP A 314 11.37 4.29 16.15
C ASP A 314 11.54 5.27 14.99
N PHE A 315 10.58 5.23 14.07
CA PHE A 315 10.50 6.13 12.94
C PHE A 315 9.35 7.10 13.11
N ARG A 316 9.61 8.38 12.97
CA ARG A 316 8.55 9.37 12.89
C ARG A 316 7.61 9.01 11.75
N ALA A 317 6.34 8.79 12.05
CA ALA A 317 5.31 8.45 11.07
C ALA A 317 3.96 8.93 11.58
N SER A 318 3.33 9.87 10.88
CA SER A 318 1.95 10.29 11.23
C SER A 318 0.98 9.12 11.02
N ILE A 319 -0.10 9.12 11.80
CA ILE A 319 -1.16 8.10 11.69
C ILE A 319 -1.59 7.95 10.23
N GLY A 320 -1.68 6.69 9.76
CA GLY A 320 -2.10 6.36 8.41
C GLY A 320 -1.01 6.42 7.35
N THR A 321 0.28 6.58 7.73
CA THR A 321 1.39 6.39 6.79
C THR A 321 1.50 4.91 6.43
N PRO A 322 1.53 4.53 5.13
CA PRO A 322 1.69 3.14 4.72
C PRO A 322 2.97 2.53 5.28
N VAL A 323 2.86 1.35 5.87
CA VAL A 323 3.96 0.54 6.37
C VAL A 323 4.12 -0.65 5.44
N ILE A 324 5.33 -0.84 4.91
CA ILE A 324 5.65 -1.92 3.98
C ILE A 324 6.51 -3.01 4.64
N ALA A 325 6.40 -4.22 4.13
CA ALA A 325 7.23 -5.33 4.56
C ALA A 325 8.69 -5.10 4.17
N ALA A 326 9.59 -5.13 5.16
CA ALA A 326 11.02 -4.91 4.94
C ALA A 326 11.68 -6.04 4.14
N LEU A 327 11.11 -7.24 4.14
CA LEU A 327 11.52 -8.39 3.35
C LEU A 327 10.34 -9.34 3.17
N SER A 328 10.35 -10.15 2.11
CA SER A 328 9.35 -11.21 1.89
C SER A 328 9.36 -12.25 3.01
N GLY A 329 8.18 -12.78 3.35
CA GLY A 329 8.07 -13.75 4.44
C GLY A 329 6.63 -14.17 4.71
N THR A 330 6.40 -14.71 5.90
CA THR A 330 5.08 -15.14 6.38
C THR A 330 4.74 -14.41 7.67
N ILE A 331 3.51 -13.92 7.81
CA ILE A 331 3.02 -13.33 9.06
C ILE A 331 2.90 -14.43 10.10
N ILE A 332 3.72 -14.35 11.15
CA ILE A 332 3.71 -15.34 12.26
C ILE A 332 2.97 -14.83 13.50
N GLY A 333 2.71 -13.54 13.58
CA GLY A 333 2.00 -12.95 14.70
C GLY A 333 1.32 -11.64 14.33
N SER A 334 0.16 -11.40 14.90
CA SER A 334 -0.63 -10.18 14.74
C SER A 334 -1.61 -10.07 15.90
N SER A 335 -1.57 -8.97 16.66
CA SER A 335 -2.50 -8.73 17.77
C SER A 335 -2.67 -7.23 18.04
N ASN A 336 -3.50 -6.92 19.03
CA ASN A 336 -3.71 -5.57 19.53
C ASN A 336 -3.76 -5.60 21.06
N THR A 337 -2.77 -5.05 21.73
CA THR A 337 -2.69 -5.02 23.19
C THR A 337 -3.70 -4.06 23.81
N ASP A 338 -4.18 -3.04 23.06
CA ASP A 338 -5.18 -2.08 23.55
C ASP A 338 -6.56 -2.70 23.80
N LEU A 339 -6.81 -3.91 23.26
CA LEU A 339 -8.03 -4.67 23.56
C LEU A 339 -8.04 -5.23 25.00
N VAL A 340 -6.89 -5.27 25.65
CA VAL A 340 -6.73 -5.71 27.03
C VAL A 340 -6.56 -4.46 27.91
N ARG A 341 -7.54 -4.20 28.76
CA ARG A 341 -7.53 -3.01 29.62
C ARG A 341 -6.27 -2.95 30.47
N GLY A 342 -5.60 -1.82 30.47
CA GLY A 342 -4.37 -1.58 31.22
C GLY A 342 -3.11 -2.16 30.56
N CYS A 343 -3.23 -2.80 29.40
CA CYS A 343 -2.10 -3.41 28.70
C CYS A 343 -1.55 -2.48 27.61
N TYR A 344 -0.69 -1.59 28.01
CA TYR A 344 -0.03 -0.67 27.10
C TYR A 344 1.36 -1.22 26.71
N SER A 345 1.46 -1.81 25.50
CA SER A 345 2.69 -2.32 24.91
C SER A 345 2.74 -1.92 23.44
N TYR A 346 2.94 -2.83 22.51
CA TYR A 346 3.05 -2.56 21.07
C TYR A 346 1.76 -2.06 20.39
N GLY A 347 0.61 -2.00 21.11
CA GLY A 347 -0.69 -1.66 20.51
C GLY A 347 -1.09 -2.66 19.43
N GLN A 348 -1.46 -2.16 18.26
CA GLN A 348 -1.61 -3.00 17.07
C GLN A 348 -0.23 -3.30 16.49
N TRP A 349 0.09 -4.57 16.32
CA TRP A 349 1.39 -5.02 15.83
C TRP A 349 1.29 -6.21 14.88
N LEU A 350 2.33 -6.36 14.06
CA LEU A 350 2.55 -7.47 13.12
C LEU A 350 3.99 -7.97 13.26
N MET A 351 4.18 -9.30 13.07
CA MET A 351 5.51 -9.90 12.97
C MET A 351 5.60 -10.78 11.73
N ILE A 352 6.66 -10.59 10.94
CA ILE A 352 6.97 -11.36 9.73
C ILE A 352 8.19 -12.21 10.01
N LYS A 353 8.11 -13.52 9.71
CA LYS A 353 9.26 -14.43 9.66
C LYS A 353 9.77 -14.52 8.23
N HIS A 354 11.07 -14.28 8.05
CA HIS A 354 11.75 -14.31 6.76
C HIS A 354 12.54 -15.62 6.57
N ALA A 355 12.83 -15.96 5.33
CA ALA A 355 13.55 -17.19 5.00
C ALA A 355 15.05 -17.15 5.38
N ASN A 356 15.59 -15.94 5.66
CA ASN A 356 17.01 -15.71 5.96
C ASN A 356 17.34 -15.75 7.47
N GLY A 357 16.46 -16.31 8.31
CA GLY A 357 16.69 -16.41 9.75
C GLY A 357 16.30 -15.16 10.56
N LEU A 358 15.87 -14.07 9.90
CA LEU A 358 15.38 -12.87 10.56
C LEU A 358 13.85 -12.89 10.72
N SER A 359 13.37 -12.21 11.76
CA SER A 359 11.96 -11.81 11.89
C SER A 359 11.88 -10.31 12.12
N THR A 360 10.86 -9.64 11.56
CA THR A 360 10.64 -8.20 11.73
C THR A 360 9.32 -7.93 12.42
N LEU A 361 9.33 -6.99 13.37
CA LEU A 361 8.18 -6.50 14.13
C LEU A 361 7.82 -5.08 13.67
N TYR A 362 6.53 -4.81 13.56
CA TYR A 362 5.95 -3.51 13.24
C TYR A 362 4.91 -3.17 14.30
N GLY A 363 5.23 -2.22 15.18
CA GLY A 363 4.41 -1.82 16.33
C GLY A 363 3.68 -0.49 16.13
N HIS A 364 2.78 -0.19 17.06
CA HIS A 364 1.99 1.04 17.16
C HIS A 364 1.13 1.37 15.93
N LEU A 365 0.69 0.33 15.19
CA LEU A 365 -0.08 0.49 13.96
C LEU A 365 -1.48 1.06 14.24
N SER A 366 -2.04 1.81 13.30
CA SER A 366 -3.46 2.21 13.29
C SER A 366 -4.35 1.17 12.62
N LEU A 367 -3.79 0.42 11.67
CA LEU A 367 -4.47 -0.64 10.94
C LEU A 367 -3.47 -1.72 10.52
N ARG A 368 -3.89 -2.97 10.63
CA ARG A 368 -3.21 -4.16 10.08
C ARG A 368 -3.99 -4.60 8.84
N SER A 369 -3.33 -4.65 7.68
CA SER A 369 -3.96 -4.95 6.37
C SER A 369 -3.76 -6.39 5.93
N VAL A 370 -3.14 -7.20 6.79
CA VAL A 370 -2.79 -8.61 6.57
C VAL A 370 -3.06 -9.45 7.82
N SER A 371 -3.15 -10.77 7.65
CA SER A 371 -3.49 -11.74 8.69
C SER A 371 -2.36 -12.75 8.92
N VAL A 372 -2.38 -13.41 10.09
CA VAL A 372 -1.44 -14.50 10.39
C VAL A 372 -1.60 -15.62 9.35
N GLY A 373 -0.46 -16.11 8.85
CA GLY A 373 -0.39 -17.10 7.77
C GLY A 373 -0.22 -16.52 6.37
N ASP A 374 -0.50 -15.22 6.16
CA ASP A 374 -0.32 -14.59 4.85
C ASP A 374 1.15 -14.60 4.43
N LYS A 375 1.39 -14.92 3.14
CA LYS A 375 2.68 -14.76 2.48
C LYS A 375 2.80 -13.35 1.92
N ILE A 376 3.86 -12.67 2.28
CA ILE A 376 4.07 -11.25 2.00
C ILE A 376 5.29 -11.08 1.10
N ALA A 377 5.17 -10.22 0.09
CA ALA A 377 6.29 -9.81 -0.75
C ALA A 377 7.03 -8.60 -0.12
N THR A 378 8.32 -8.47 -0.39
CA THR A 378 9.10 -7.26 -0.04
C THR A 378 8.43 -6.03 -0.65
N GLY A 379 8.26 -4.96 0.15
CA GLY A 379 7.62 -3.71 -0.29
C GLY A 379 6.08 -3.74 -0.30
N GLN A 380 5.45 -4.88 0.00
CA GLN A 380 3.99 -4.97 0.12
C GLN A 380 3.49 -4.17 1.32
N ILE A 381 2.41 -3.38 1.15
CA ILE A 381 1.74 -2.71 2.28
C ILE A 381 1.14 -3.77 3.21
N ILE A 382 1.55 -3.75 4.47
CA ILE A 382 1.11 -4.68 5.53
C ILE A 382 0.23 -4.01 6.58
N GLY A 383 0.24 -2.69 6.64
CA GLY A 383 -0.55 -1.90 7.57
C GLY A 383 -0.27 -0.42 7.46
N TYR A 384 -0.69 0.33 8.45
CA TYR A 384 -0.52 1.77 8.52
C TYR A 384 -0.04 2.17 9.91
N SER A 385 0.91 3.11 9.98
CA SER A 385 1.41 3.65 11.24
C SER A 385 0.30 4.30 12.07
N GLY A 386 0.48 4.33 13.36
CA GLY A 386 -0.52 4.82 14.29
C GLY A 386 0.07 5.44 15.55
N ASN A 387 -0.73 5.39 16.61
CA ASN A 387 -0.39 5.85 17.96
C ASN A 387 -1.07 4.93 18.99
N THR A 388 -1.07 3.62 18.74
CA THR A 388 -1.69 2.59 19.59
C THR A 388 -0.69 2.03 20.59
N GLY A 389 -1.16 1.41 21.65
CA GLY A 389 -0.31 0.90 22.72
C GLY A 389 0.27 2.00 23.61
N TYR A 390 1.49 1.78 24.12
CA TYR A 390 2.25 2.82 24.80
C TYR A 390 3.08 3.61 23.79
N SER A 391 2.61 4.78 23.46
CA SER A 391 3.25 5.68 22.52
C SER A 391 3.13 7.12 23.01
N THR A 392 4.21 7.88 22.94
CA THR A 392 4.25 9.32 23.30
C THR A 392 3.84 10.22 22.14
N GLY A 393 3.70 9.67 20.94
CA GLY A 393 3.28 10.37 19.72
C GLY A 393 3.30 9.44 18.53
N PRO A 394 2.67 9.80 17.39
CA PRO A 394 2.58 8.93 16.22
C PRO A 394 3.96 8.54 15.68
N HIS A 395 4.25 7.23 15.64
CA HIS A 395 5.49 6.67 15.13
C HIS A 395 5.29 5.20 14.70
N LEU A 396 6.28 4.64 14.03
CA LEU A 396 6.42 3.21 13.77
C LEU A 396 7.56 2.68 14.61
N HIS A 397 7.29 1.72 15.51
CA HIS A 397 8.31 0.90 16.13
C HIS A 397 8.66 -0.26 15.20
N PHE A 398 9.95 -0.42 14.88
CA PHE A 398 10.47 -1.46 14.00
C PHE A 398 11.55 -2.28 14.71
N GLY A 399 11.24 -3.54 15.00
CA GLY A 399 12.16 -4.49 15.63
C GLY A 399 12.70 -5.52 14.64
N VAL A 400 13.93 -5.97 14.83
CA VAL A 400 14.54 -7.10 14.11
C VAL A 400 14.99 -8.13 15.12
N TYR A 401 14.69 -9.39 14.83
CA TYR A 401 14.95 -10.52 15.73
C TYR A 401 15.62 -11.67 14.97
N ALA A 402 16.45 -12.44 15.69
CA ALA A 402 16.79 -13.79 15.25
C ALA A 402 15.53 -14.68 15.37
N SER A 403 15.06 -15.27 14.27
CA SER A 403 13.80 -16.00 14.23
C SER A 403 13.73 -17.18 15.22
N ASP A 404 14.86 -17.84 15.45
CA ASP A 404 14.94 -19.00 16.36
C ASP A 404 14.91 -18.56 17.84
N GLY A 405 15.10 -17.26 18.13
CA GLY A 405 15.12 -16.68 19.46
C GLY A 405 13.87 -15.90 19.84
N VAL A 406 12.80 -15.89 19.01
CA VAL A 406 11.56 -15.16 19.26
C VAL A 406 10.35 -16.08 19.16
N GLN A 407 9.37 -15.88 20.04
CA GLN A 407 8.09 -16.58 20.01
C GLN A 407 6.92 -15.64 20.26
N ILE A 408 5.75 -16.00 19.73
CA ILE A 408 4.50 -15.30 20.02
C ILE A 408 3.89 -15.92 21.27
N LYS A 409 3.75 -15.11 22.32
CA LYS A 409 3.24 -15.58 23.63
C LYS A 409 1.93 -14.90 23.97
N LYS A 410 0.98 -15.71 24.42
CA LYS A 410 -0.24 -15.23 25.09
C LYS A 410 -0.02 -15.24 26.61
N PHE A 411 -0.31 -14.12 27.25
CA PHE A 411 -0.12 -13.91 28.68
C PHE A 411 -1.40 -14.24 29.47
N ASP A 412 -1.78 -15.51 29.52
CA ASP A 412 -3.02 -15.95 30.19
C ASP A 412 -2.98 -15.81 31.70
N THR A 413 -1.80 -15.81 32.31
CA THR A 413 -1.56 -15.70 33.75
C THR A 413 -0.99 -14.33 34.19
N SER A 414 -0.89 -13.36 33.27
CA SER A 414 -0.41 -12.03 33.62
C SER A 414 -1.33 -11.34 34.63
N ILE A 415 -0.75 -10.60 35.54
CA ILE A 415 -1.46 -9.78 36.52
C ILE A 415 -1.94 -8.49 35.82
N ASN A 416 -1.09 -7.90 34.99
CA ASN A 416 -1.33 -6.59 34.36
C ASN A 416 -1.99 -6.70 32.99
N CYS A 417 -1.69 -7.76 32.22
CA CYS A 417 -2.10 -7.90 30.81
C CYS A 417 -2.66 -9.29 30.49
N LYS A 418 -3.58 -9.78 31.31
CA LYS A 418 -4.17 -11.12 31.12
C LYS A 418 -4.85 -11.25 29.75
N GLY A 419 -4.37 -12.19 28.95
CA GLY A 419 -4.90 -12.48 27.61
C GLY A 419 -4.21 -11.70 26.49
N ALA A 420 -3.32 -10.77 26.80
CA ALA A 420 -2.54 -10.08 25.77
C ALA A 420 -1.62 -11.06 25.02
N THR A 421 -1.46 -10.85 23.74
CA THR A 421 -0.55 -11.63 22.90
C THR A 421 0.51 -10.68 22.32
N ILE A 422 1.79 -10.96 22.57
CA ILE A 422 2.94 -10.20 22.08
C ILE A 422 4.09 -11.11 21.69
N PRO A 423 5.03 -10.66 20.83
CA PRO A 423 6.31 -11.33 20.67
C PRO A 423 7.15 -11.16 21.93
N VAL A 424 7.81 -12.23 22.34
CA VAL A 424 8.82 -12.26 23.43
C VAL A 424 10.05 -12.98 22.92
N ALA A 425 11.23 -12.57 23.35
CA ALA A 425 12.46 -13.09 22.83
C ALA A 425 13.54 -13.34 23.91
N ASP A 426 14.46 -14.27 23.63
CA ASP A 426 15.75 -14.29 24.33
C ASP A 426 16.45 -12.95 24.07
N PHE A 427 17.12 -12.40 25.09
CA PHE A 427 17.78 -11.09 24.98
C PHE A 427 18.80 -10.99 23.84
N LYS A 428 19.45 -12.11 23.51
CA LYS A 428 20.41 -12.19 22.40
C LYS A 428 19.73 -12.19 21.03
N ALA A 429 18.43 -12.41 20.99
CA ALA A 429 17.66 -12.43 19.74
C ALA A 429 17.25 -11.05 19.26
N TYR A 430 17.29 -10.03 20.11
CA TYR A 430 17.09 -8.64 19.70
C TYR A 430 18.30 -8.14 18.91
N LEU A 431 18.08 -7.82 17.65
CA LEU A 431 19.14 -7.40 16.72
C LEU A 431 19.00 -5.92 16.37
N ASN A 432 20.11 -5.20 16.27
CA ASN A 432 20.07 -3.81 15.83
C ASN A 432 19.62 -3.73 14.37
N PRO A 433 18.45 -3.11 14.07
CA PRO A 433 17.91 -3.08 12.71
C PRO A 433 18.84 -2.40 11.70
N LEU A 434 19.65 -1.42 12.11
CA LEU A 434 20.60 -0.72 11.23
C LEU A 434 21.67 -1.64 10.65
N MET A 435 21.91 -2.82 11.25
CA MET A 435 22.84 -3.80 10.71
C MET A 435 22.30 -4.52 9.48
N TYR A 436 20.99 -4.40 9.19
CA TYR A 436 20.32 -5.12 8.13
C TYR A 436 19.59 -4.20 7.13
N LEU A 437 19.41 -2.93 7.48
CA LEU A 437 18.81 -1.89 6.63
C LEU A 437 19.88 -1.24 5.73
N PRO A 438 19.49 -0.65 4.58
CA PRO A 438 20.41 0.13 3.76
C PRO A 438 21.02 1.30 4.55
N LYS A 439 22.23 1.69 4.20
CA LYS A 439 22.82 2.94 4.74
C LYS A 439 21.96 4.14 4.32
N GLN A 440 21.76 5.10 5.23
CA GLN A 440 21.10 6.38 4.95
C GLN A 440 22.03 7.29 4.17
#